data_0160a1f54f1feba527a189e57bb8fe9a
#
_entry.id   0160a1f54f1feba527a189e57bb8fe9a
#
_cell.length_a   1.000
_cell.length_b   1.000
_cell.length_c   1.000
_cell.angle_alpha   90.00
_cell.angle_beta   90.00
_cell.angle_gamma   90.00
#
_symmetry.space_group_name_H-M   'P 1'
#
loop_
_entity.id
_entity.type
_entity.pdbx_description
1 polymer ?
#
loop_
_entity_poly.entity_id
_entity_poly.type
_entity_poly.pdbx_seq_one_letter_code
_entity_poly.pdbx_strand_id
1 'polypeptide(L)'
;MPARSEIDDKFKWAVSDLYSSDEAWEKDYNSILELTGQPSELKGRMGESAGMLYKALKEYEQVEYITERVYVYAFMKYYEDTGNSKYQEISGKAQMAAMKVSEKYAFLEPELISIDADVLDKYISEDERLGMYKHFIDDCLAGKEHTLSEKEEALLAKASQMSTVPDEVFSKFNNADVKFGKVKRENGQEDELTNGNFATFMESQDRAVRKAAFEALYKQYGAYINTIAAAFYGNVKQAMFY
;
A
#
# COMPACT_ATOMS: atom_id res chain seq x y z
N MET A 1 25.70 -7.26 -7.11
CA MET A 1 24.78 -6.45 -7.93
C MET A 1 25.46 -5.12 -8.20
N PRO A 2 25.24 -4.47 -9.35
CA PRO A 2 25.77 -3.14 -9.60
C PRO A 2 25.15 -2.14 -8.61
N ALA A 3 25.92 -1.12 -8.24
CA ALA A 3 25.38 -0.01 -7.46
C ALA A 3 24.34 0.77 -8.30
N ARG A 4 23.34 1.40 -7.66
CA ARG A 4 22.30 2.13 -8.39
C ARG A 4 22.89 3.23 -9.31
N SER A 5 23.99 3.87 -8.92
CA SER A 5 24.71 4.85 -9.74
C SER A 5 25.29 4.28 -11.04
N GLU A 6 25.49 2.97 -11.10
CA GLU A 6 26.05 2.26 -12.27
C GLU A 6 24.96 1.77 -13.23
N ILE A 7 23.68 1.88 -12.84
CA ILE A 7 22.53 1.47 -13.66
C ILE A 7 22.17 2.62 -14.60
N ASP A 8 22.03 2.32 -15.90
CA ASP A 8 21.57 3.28 -16.92
C ASP A 8 20.17 3.81 -16.56
N ASP A 9 19.93 5.10 -16.73
CA ASP A 9 18.69 5.77 -16.37
C ASP A 9 17.45 5.18 -17.06
N LYS A 10 17.59 4.63 -18.26
CA LYS A 10 16.49 3.94 -18.97
C LYS A 10 15.91 2.70 -18.22
N PHE A 11 16.66 2.19 -17.23
CA PHE A 11 16.22 1.07 -16.39
C PHE A 11 15.79 1.53 -14.98
N LYS A 12 15.70 2.84 -14.75
CA LYS A 12 15.24 3.43 -13.50
C LYS A 12 13.83 3.96 -13.65
N TRP A 13 13.10 4.03 -12.56
CA TRP A 13 11.82 4.69 -12.55
C TRP A 13 11.97 6.20 -12.76
N ALA A 14 11.11 6.79 -13.59
CA ALA A 14 11.03 8.24 -13.81
C ALA A 14 10.30 8.94 -12.65
N VAL A 15 10.85 8.84 -11.43
CA VAL A 15 10.23 9.39 -10.22
C VAL A 15 10.03 10.90 -10.31
N SER A 16 10.85 11.59 -11.13
CA SER A 16 10.72 13.01 -11.46
C SER A 16 9.40 13.38 -12.15
N ASP A 17 8.68 12.41 -12.73
CA ASP A 17 7.36 12.65 -13.35
C ASP A 17 6.27 12.86 -12.28
N LEU A 18 6.49 12.35 -11.06
CA LEU A 18 5.63 12.61 -9.92
C LEU A 18 5.95 13.97 -9.26
N TYR A 19 7.21 14.16 -8.88
CA TYR A 19 7.73 15.42 -8.35
C TYR A 19 9.13 15.69 -8.88
N SER A 20 9.35 16.90 -9.39
CA SER A 20 10.64 17.33 -9.96
C SER A 20 11.75 17.42 -8.91
N SER A 21 11.41 17.55 -7.63
CA SER A 21 12.35 17.61 -6.51
C SER A 21 11.68 17.24 -5.18
N ASP A 22 12.49 16.99 -4.14
CA ASP A 22 12.00 16.73 -2.78
C ASP A 22 11.30 17.97 -2.19
N GLU A 23 11.71 19.19 -2.57
CA GLU A 23 11.07 20.44 -2.13
C GLU A 23 9.65 20.58 -2.73
N ALA A 24 9.46 20.16 -3.99
CA ALA A 24 8.14 20.13 -4.62
C ALA A 24 7.23 19.10 -3.92
N TRP A 25 7.76 17.95 -3.54
CA TRP A 25 7.07 16.96 -2.73
C TRP A 25 6.70 17.50 -1.34
N GLU A 26 7.63 18.18 -0.66
CA GLU A 26 7.41 18.71 0.69
C GLU A 26 6.31 19.79 0.72
N LYS A 27 6.16 20.55 -0.36
CA LYS A 27 5.07 21.52 -0.49
C LYS A 27 3.71 20.84 -0.44
N ASP A 28 3.50 19.78 -1.22
CA ASP A 28 2.24 19.04 -1.25
C ASP A 28 2.02 18.28 0.08
N TYR A 29 3.07 17.70 0.65
CA TYR A 29 3.02 17.10 1.99
C TYR A 29 2.53 18.10 3.04
N ASN A 30 3.08 19.31 3.07
CA ASN A 30 2.67 20.34 4.02
C ASN A 30 1.22 20.80 3.78
N SER A 31 0.76 20.88 2.52
CA SER A 31 -0.63 21.20 2.21
C SER A 31 -1.62 20.16 2.76
N ILE A 32 -1.24 18.86 2.75
CA ILE A 32 -2.03 17.79 3.37
C ILE A 32 -2.10 18.01 4.89
N LEU A 33 -0.98 18.36 5.52
CA LEU A 33 -0.95 18.60 6.98
C LEU A 33 -1.81 19.80 7.39
N GLU A 34 -1.77 20.88 6.63
CA GLU A 34 -2.63 22.06 6.85
C GLU A 34 -4.11 21.71 6.72
N LEU A 35 -4.46 20.98 5.67
CA LEU A 35 -5.83 20.53 5.45
C LEU A 35 -6.32 19.61 6.57
N THR A 36 -5.51 18.61 6.94
CA THR A 36 -5.90 17.63 7.97
C THR A 36 -5.90 18.22 9.38
N GLY A 37 -5.20 19.33 9.61
CA GLY A 37 -5.23 20.08 10.87
C GLY A 37 -6.54 20.84 11.13
N GLN A 38 -7.42 20.97 10.14
CA GLN A 38 -8.71 21.68 10.26
C GLN A 38 -9.87 20.69 10.34
N PRO A 39 -10.93 20.97 11.13
CA PRO A 39 -12.15 20.18 11.09
C PRO A 39 -12.77 20.17 9.69
N SER A 40 -13.41 19.04 9.31
CA SER A 40 -14.19 19.01 8.07
C SER A 40 -15.51 19.76 8.25
N GLU A 41 -15.75 20.77 7.40
CA GLU A 41 -17.05 21.47 7.33
C GLU A 41 -18.15 20.63 6.67
N LEU A 42 -17.80 19.51 6.09
CA LEU A 42 -18.69 18.64 5.31
C LEU A 42 -19.30 17.51 6.16
N LYS A 43 -18.66 17.20 7.28
CA LYS A 43 -19.13 16.15 8.21
C LYS A 43 -20.53 16.47 8.73
N GLY A 44 -21.45 15.51 8.60
CA GLY A 44 -22.84 15.63 9.01
C GLY A 44 -23.72 16.36 8.00
N ARG A 45 -23.20 16.68 6.79
CA ARG A 45 -23.89 17.52 5.82
C ARG A 45 -24.06 16.91 4.43
N MET A 46 -23.52 15.74 4.17
CA MET A 46 -23.57 15.10 2.86
C MET A 46 -25.01 14.82 2.38
N GLY A 47 -25.90 14.52 3.30
CA GLY A 47 -27.32 14.28 3.03
C GLY A 47 -28.18 15.54 2.86
N GLU A 48 -27.63 16.76 3.01
CA GLU A 48 -28.42 17.99 2.91
C GLU A 48 -28.90 18.29 1.47
N SER A 49 -28.09 17.97 0.47
CA SER A 49 -28.40 18.19 -0.96
C SER A 49 -27.41 17.50 -1.90
N ALA A 50 -27.80 17.33 -3.18
CA ALA A 50 -26.91 16.85 -4.24
C ALA A 50 -25.61 17.67 -4.34
N GLY A 51 -25.70 19.00 -4.21
CA GLY A 51 -24.54 19.89 -4.23
C GLY A 51 -23.56 19.67 -3.05
N MET A 52 -24.08 19.39 -1.84
CA MET A 52 -23.24 19.07 -0.68
C MET A 52 -22.58 17.71 -0.81
N LEU A 53 -23.31 16.71 -1.29
CA LEU A 53 -22.75 15.39 -1.59
C LEU A 53 -21.62 15.51 -2.62
N TYR A 54 -21.87 16.21 -3.74
CA TYR A 54 -20.84 16.43 -4.75
C TYR A 54 -19.60 17.14 -4.18
N LYS A 55 -19.81 18.20 -3.36
CA LYS A 55 -18.70 18.93 -2.76
C LYS A 55 -17.84 18.02 -1.88
N ALA A 56 -18.46 17.17 -1.08
CA ALA A 56 -17.76 16.23 -0.20
C ALA A 56 -16.93 15.20 -0.98
N LEU A 57 -17.54 14.55 -1.98
CA LEU A 57 -16.86 13.58 -2.82
C LEU A 57 -15.73 14.21 -3.62
N LYS A 58 -15.93 15.41 -4.15
CA LYS A 58 -14.92 16.14 -4.93
C LYS A 58 -13.74 16.61 -4.08
N GLU A 59 -14.00 17.09 -2.86
CA GLU A 59 -12.93 17.46 -1.93
C GLU A 59 -12.10 16.23 -1.54
N TYR A 60 -12.77 15.12 -1.22
CA TYR A 60 -12.10 13.84 -0.89
C TYR A 60 -11.22 13.36 -2.05
N GLU A 61 -11.76 13.29 -3.27
CA GLU A 61 -11.01 12.91 -4.47
C GLU A 61 -9.75 13.76 -4.68
N GLN A 62 -9.85 15.07 -4.49
CA GLN A 62 -8.72 15.98 -4.67
C GLN A 62 -7.63 15.75 -3.62
N VAL A 63 -8.03 15.50 -2.39
CA VAL A 63 -7.08 15.22 -1.28
C VAL A 63 -6.43 13.88 -1.45
N GLU A 64 -7.20 12.85 -1.80
CA GLU A 64 -6.68 11.51 -2.08
C GLU A 64 -5.67 11.54 -3.23
N TYR A 65 -5.97 12.25 -4.31
CA TYR A 65 -5.05 12.38 -5.45
C TYR A 65 -3.69 12.97 -5.05
N ILE A 66 -3.68 14.02 -4.22
CA ILE A 66 -2.43 14.62 -3.73
C ILE A 66 -1.73 13.66 -2.76
N THR A 67 -2.49 13.02 -1.87
CA THR A 67 -1.97 12.07 -0.88
C THR A 67 -1.32 10.86 -1.55
N GLU A 68 -1.96 10.30 -2.56
CA GLU A 68 -1.41 9.19 -3.33
C GLU A 68 -0.10 9.58 -4.03
N ARG A 69 -0.03 10.75 -4.67
CA ARG A 69 1.20 11.23 -5.28
C ARG A 69 2.34 11.39 -4.28
N VAL A 70 2.02 11.99 -3.12
CA VAL A 70 3.00 12.15 -2.02
C VAL A 70 3.49 10.81 -1.53
N TYR A 71 2.58 9.84 -1.36
CA TYR A 71 2.88 8.50 -0.90
C TYR A 71 3.73 7.72 -1.91
N VAL A 72 3.29 7.66 -3.17
CA VAL A 72 3.98 6.90 -4.22
C VAL A 72 5.39 7.42 -4.46
N TYR A 73 5.59 8.75 -4.55
CA TYR A 73 6.94 9.32 -4.66
C TYR A 73 7.87 8.89 -3.53
N ALA A 74 7.40 9.05 -2.30
CA ALA A 74 8.18 8.74 -1.11
C ALA A 74 8.61 7.26 -1.06
N PHE A 75 7.67 6.35 -1.37
CA PHE A 75 7.96 4.92 -1.36
C PHE A 75 8.78 4.46 -2.56
N MET A 76 8.60 5.04 -3.74
CA MET A 76 9.49 4.76 -4.87
C MET A 76 10.93 5.17 -4.55
N LYS A 77 11.14 6.34 -3.93
CA LYS A 77 12.46 6.78 -3.46
C LYS A 77 13.03 5.87 -2.38
N TYR A 78 12.20 5.45 -1.43
CA TYR A 78 12.62 4.52 -0.39
C TYR A 78 13.06 3.17 -0.97
N TYR A 79 12.29 2.59 -1.92
CA TYR A 79 12.63 1.30 -2.52
C TYR A 79 13.79 1.38 -3.54
N GLU A 80 14.15 2.56 -4.01
CA GLU A 80 15.38 2.74 -4.77
C GLU A 80 16.64 2.47 -3.94
N ASP A 81 16.62 2.88 -2.65
CA ASP A 81 17.71 2.65 -1.69
C ASP A 81 17.15 2.63 -0.26
N THR A 82 16.82 1.45 0.22
CA THR A 82 16.26 1.25 1.56
C THR A 82 17.23 1.57 2.70
N GLY A 83 18.53 1.74 2.40
CA GLY A 83 19.57 2.18 3.34
C GLY A 83 19.65 3.69 3.51
N ASN A 84 18.99 4.46 2.63
CA ASN A 84 19.06 5.92 2.67
C ASN A 84 18.13 6.48 3.75
N SER A 85 18.72 7.04 4.81
CA SER A 85 17.99 7.58 5.98
C SER A 85 17.02 8.72 5.62
N LYS A 86 17.36 9.56 4.61
CA LYS A 86 16.47 10.62 4.12
C LYS A 86 15.18 10.05 3.55
N TYR A 87 15.28 8.99 2.74
CA TYR A 87 14.08 8.40 2.11
C TYR A 87 13.31 7.49 3.07
N GLN A 88 13.94 6.94 4.10
CA GLN A 88 13.23 6.34 5.24
C GLN A 88 12.38 7.38 5.98
N GLU A 89 12.92 8.58 6.24
CA GLU A 89 12.18 9.68 6.86
C GLU A 89 11.02 10.16 5.98
N ILE A 90 11.26 10.38 4.69
CA ILE A 90 10.23 10.85 3.73
C ILE A 90 9.10 9.82 3.62
N SER A 91 9.39 8.52 3.55
CA SER A 91 8.35 7.48 3.52
C SER A 91 7.53 7.43 4.81
N GLY A 92 8.16 7.59 5.96
CA GLY A 92 7.45 7.69 7.25
C GLY A 92 6.54 8.92 7.33
N LYS A 93 7.00 10.08 6.82
CA LYS A 93 6.18 11.30 6.71
C LYS A 93 4.96 11.07 5.80
N ALA A 94 5.15 10.46 4.63
CA ALA A 94 4.08 10.17 3.70
C ALA A 94 3.02 9.23 4.28
N GLN A 95 3.46 8.18 4.99
CA GLN A 95 2.56 7.27 5.68
C GLN A 95 1.74 7.98 6.76
N MET A 96 2.37 8.86 7.54
CA MET A 96 1.67 9.66 8.55
C MET A 96 0.64 10.60 7.91
N ALA A 97 0.96 11.23 6.78
CA ALA A 97 0.03 12.10 6.05
C ALA A 97 -1.20 11.31 5.57
N ALA A 98 -0.99 10.13 4.97
CA ALA A 98 -2.08 9.26 4.53
C ALA A 98 -3.00 8.84 5.70
N MET A 99 -2.42 8.49 6.86
CA MET A 99 -3.20 8.18 8.06
C MET A 99 -4.07 9.35 8.53
N LYS A 100 -3.53 10.58 8.51
CA LYS A 100 -4.29 11.79 8.89
C LYS A 100 -5.42 12.10 7.92
N VAL A 101 -5.23 11.86 6.62
CA VAL A 101 -6.29 12.02 5.62
C VAL A 101 -7.39 10.98 5.85
N SER A 102 -7.02 9.72 6.04
CA SER A 102 -7.96 8.64 6.37
C SER A 102 -8.76 8.97 7.65
N GLU A 103 -8.11 9.46 8.70
CA GLU A 103 -8.79 9.88 9.93
C GLU A 103 -9.75 11.04 9.69
N LYS A 104 -9.34 12.06 8.93
CA LYS A 104 -10.18 13.23 8.63
C LYS A 104 -11.45 12.85 7.87
N TYR A 105 -11.34 11.93 6.91
CA TYR A 105 -12.45 11.54 6.05
C TYR A 105 -13.13 10.21 6.47
N ALA A 106 -12.80 9.67 7.62
CA ALA A 106 -13.41 8.45 8.15
C ALA A 106 -14.93 8.53 8.31
N PHE A 107 -15.50 9.73 8.30
CA PHE A 107 -16.96 9.96 8.36
C PHE A 107 -17.66 9.74 7.01
N LEU A 108 -16.92 9.80 5.89
CA LEU A 108 -17.49 9.90 4.55
C LEU A 108 -18.33 8.67 4.18
N GLU A 109 -17.77 7.49 4.32
CA GLU A 109 -18.46 6.25 3.98
C GLU A 109 -19.65 5.95 4.92
N PRO A 110 -19.51 6.01 6.26
CA PRO A 110 -20.64 5.84 7.17
C PRO A 110 -21.77 6.85 6.92
N GLU A 111 -21.44 8.10 6.63
CA GLU A 111 -22.44 9.13 6.34
C GLU A 111 -23.14 8.88 5.01
N LEU A 112 -22.38 8.50 3.96
CA LEU A 112 -22.93 8.12 2.66
C LEU A 112 -23.91 6.93 2.78
N ILE A 113 -23.53 5.88 3.51
CA ILE A 113 -24.36 4.69 3.76
C ILE A 113 -25.62 5.03 4.56
N SER A 114 -25.60 6.08 5.37
CA SER A 114 -26.75 6.53 6.16
C SER A 114 -27.84 7.24 5.33
N ILE A 115 -27.50 7.71 4.13
CA ILE A 115 -28.46 8.34 3.21
C ILE A 115 -29.31 7.25 2.56
N ASP A 116 -30.63 7.47 2.47
CA ASP A 116 -31.53 6.53 1.80
C ASP A 116 -31.18 6.39 0.30
N ALA A 117 -31.19 5.18 -0.24
CA ALA A 117 -30.84 4.90 -1.62
C ALA A 117 -31.68 5.71 -2.62
N ASP A 118 -32.99 5.85 -2.39
CA ASP A 118 -33.89 6.67 -3.21
C ASP A 118 -33.45 8.15 -3.23
N VAL A 119 -32.92 8.66 -2.13
CA VAL A 119 -32.39 10.03 -2.03
C VAL A 119 -31.09 10.18 -2.81
N LEU A 120 -30.21 9.17 -2.74
CA LEU A 120 -28.97 9.15 -3.52
C LEU A 120 -29.26 9.09 -5.04
N ASP A 121 -30.19 8.24 -5.47
CA ASP A 121 -30.61 8.15 -6.86
C ASP A 121 -31.20 9.50 -7.35
N LYS A 122 -32.01 10.14 -6.51
CA LYS A 122 -32.53 11.47 -6.78
C LYS A 122 -31.37 12.49 -6.92
N TYR A 123 -30.41 12.52 -6.02
CA TYR A 123 -29.26 13.44 -6.09
C TYR A 123 -28.42 13.22 -7.34
N ILE A 124 -28.19 11.96 -7.74
CA ILE A 124 -27.47 11.63 -8.97
C ILE A 124 -28.24 12.12 -10.21
N SER A 125 -29.58 12.07 -10.18
CA SER A 125 -30.41 12.59 -11.27
C SER A 125 -30.48 14.12 -11.33
N GLU A 126 -30.36 14.80 -10.19
CA GLU A 126 -30.39 16.28 -10.07
C GLU A 126 -29.03 16.93 -10.41
N ASP A 127 -27.92 16.25 -10.17
CA ASP A 127 -26.58 16.75 -10.44
C ASP A 127 -25.77 15.73 -11.25
N GLU A 128 -25.67 15.95 -12.56
CA GLU A 128 -24.97 15.06 -13.49
C GLU A 128 -23.50 14.80 -13.11
N ARG A 129 -22.87 15.73 -12.35
CA ARG A 129 -21.50 15.58 -11.87
C ARG A 129 -21.35 14.42 -10.88
N LEU A 130 -22.41 14.04 -10.17
CA LEU A 130 -22.44 12.88 -9.28
C LEU A 130 -22.40 11.57 -10.05
N GLY A 131 -22.73 11.57 -11.34
CA GLY A 131 -22.68 10.38 -12.19
C GLY A 131 -21.28 9.74 -12.26
N MET A 132 -20.21 10.55 -12.14
CA MET A 132 -18.83 10.02 -12.10
C MET A 132 -18.52 9.26 -10.80
N TYR A 133 -19.22 9.54 -9.71
CA TYR A 133 -19.07 8.89 -8.42
C TYR A 133 -20.06 7.73 -8.21
N LYS A 134 -20.93 7.46 -9.19
CA LYS A 134 -21.99 6.43 -9.04
C LYS A 134 -21.42 5.07 -8.64
N HIS A 135 -20.33 4.64 -9.28
CA HIS A 135 -19.71 3.35 -8.94
C HIS A 135 -19.21 3.33 -7.49
N PHE A 136 -18.52 4.39 -7.05
CA PHE A 136 -18.08 4.50 -5.66
C PHE A 136 -19.25 4.48 -4.66
N ILE A 137 -20.35 5.19 -4.99
CA ILE A 137 -21.57 5.20 -4.17
C ILE A 137 -22.19 3.80 -4.10
N ASP A 138 -22.32 3.14 -5.25
CA ASP A 138 -22.88 1.78 -5.34
C ASP A 138 -22.04 0.77 -4.53
N ASP A 139 -20.70 0.86 -4.59
CA ASP A 139 -19.79 0.00 -3.83
C ASP A 139 -19.92 0.21 -2.32
N CYS A 140 -20.01 1.47 -1.87
CA CYS A 140 -20.25 1.79 -0.45
C CYS A 140 -21.60 1.21 0.02
N LEU A 141 -22.65 1.35 -0.80
CA LEU A 141 -23.97 0.80 -0.46
C LEU A 141 -24.00 -0.73 -0.43
N ALA A 142 -23.26 -1.38 -1.34
CA ALA A 142 -23.12 -2.84 -1.35
C ALA A 142 -22.39 -3.35 -0.10
N GLY A 143 -21.46 -2.57 0.43
CA GLY A 143 -20.75 -2.86 1.69
C GLY A 143 -21.59 -2.69 2.95
N LYS A 144 -22.77 -2.05 2.87
CA LYS A 144 -23.60 -1.68 4.03
C LYS A 144 -23.96 -2.87 4.95
N GLU A 145 -24.26 -4.02 4.37
CA GLU A 145 -24.61 -5.23 5.12
C GLU A 145 -23.42 -5.84 5.89
N HIS A 146 -22.20 -5.46 5.49
CA HIS A 146 -20.95 -5.93 6.09
C HIS A 146 -20.31 -4.89 7.01
N THR A 147 -20.87 -3.68 7.10
CA THR A 147 -20.37 -2.61 7.95
C THR A 147 -20.90 -2.80 9.37
N LEU A 148 -19.98 -2.89 10.33
CA LEU A 148 -20.30 -3.04 11.74
C LEU A 148 -20.67 -1.70 12.39
N SER A 149 -21.00 -1.73 13.68
CA SER A 149 -21.25 -0.47 14.40
C SER A 149 -19.96 0.36 14.51
N GLU A 150 -20.09 1.70 14.64
CA GLU A 150 -18.96 2.62 14.78
C GLU A 150 -17.93 2.18 15.85
N LYS A 151 -18.40 1.61 16.96
CA LYS A 151 -17.54 1.12 18.04
C LYS A 151 -16.78 -0.14 17.66
N GLU A 152 -17.41 -1.04 16.92
CA GLU A 152 -16.81 -2.28 16.43
C GLU A 152 -15.78 -1.97 15.35
N GLU A 153 -16.13 -1.11 14.40
CA GLU A 153 -15.18 -0.64 13.36
C GLU A 153 -13.97 0.05 13.97
N ALA A 154 -14.16 0.93 14.96
CA ALA A 154 -13.07 1.58 15.66
C ALA A 154 -12.18 0.57 16.44
N LEU A 155 -12.75 -0.52 16.95
CA LEU A 155 -12.00 -1.59 17.60
C LEU A 155 -11.20 -2.39 16.58
N LEU A 156 -11.80 -2.76 15.44
CA LEU A 156 -11.14 -3.47 14.35
C LEU A 156 -10.00 -2.62 13.75
N ALA A 157 -10.23 -1.33 13.54
CA ALA A 157 -9.21 -0.41 13.06
C ALA A 157 -7.98 -0.35 14.00
N LYS A 158 -8.18 -0.39 15.31
CA LYS A 158 -7.07 -0.50 16.28
C LYS A 158 -6.39 -1.87 16.21
N ALA A 159 -7.15 -2.94 16.03
CA ALA A 159 -6.62 -4.30 15.92
C ALA A 159 -5.83 -4.51 14.62
N SER A 160 -6.14 -3.75 13.55
CA SER A 160 -5.48 -3.87 12.24
C SER A 160 -3.97 -3.63 12.30
N GLN A 161 -3.48 -2.84 13.25
CA GLN A 161 -2.04 -2.66 13.47
C GLN A 161 -1.31 -3.96 13.85
N MET A 162 -2.01 -4.91 14.45
CA MET A 162 -1.45 -6.23 14.78
C MET A 162 -1.58 -7.21 13.61
N SER A 163 -2.43 -6.92 12.65
CA SER A 163 -2.73 -7.81 11.53
C SER A 163 -1.59 -7.90 10.51
N THR A 164 -0.76 -6.86 10.40
CA THR A 164 0.40 -6.82 9.50
C THR A 164 1.60 -7.61 10.02
N VAL A 165 1.65 -7.92 11.32
CA VAL A 165 2.80 -8.56 11.97
C VAL A 165 3.20 -9.90 11.32
N PRO A 166 2.29 -10.81 10.96
CA PRO A 166 2.68 -12.06 10.30
C PRO A 166 3.36 -11.85 8.95
N ASP A 167 2.88 -10.88 8.16
CA ASP A 167 3.50 -10.50 6.89
C ASP A 167 4.86 -9.84 7.09
N GLU A 168 4.97 -8.95 8.05
CA GLU A 168 6.24 -8.31 8.41
C GLU A 168 7.30 -9.33 8.84
N VAL A 169 6.92 -10.33 9.64
CA VAL A 169 7.82 -11.42 10.06
C VAL A 169 8.33 -12.18 8.84
N PHE A 170 7.43 -12.57 7.93
CA PHE A 170 7.83 -13.27 6.71
C PHE A 170 8.69 -12.38 5.81
N SER A 171 8.34 -11.12 5.64
CA SER A 171 9.08 -10.16 4.82
C SER A 171 10.50 -9.92 5.35
N LYS A 172 10.68 -9.77 6.66
CA LYS A 172 12.02 -9.65 7.27
C LYS A 172 12.85 -10.90 7.07
N PHE A 173 12.26 -12.08 7.33
CA PHE A 173 12.93 -13.36 7.08
C PHE A 173 13.34 -13.47 5.61
N ASN A 174 12.39 -13.28 4.68
CA ASN A 174 12.59 -13.52 3.25
C ASN A 174 13.57 -12.55 2.58
N ASN A 175 13.53 -11.28 2.99
CA ASN A 175 14.25 -10.21 2.31
C ASN A 175 15.56 -9.79 3.00
N ALA A 176 15.71 -10.10 4.30
CA ALA A 176 16.87 -9.68 5.07
C ALA A 176 17.69 -10.85 5.64
N ASP A 177 17.02 -11.83 6.25
CA ASP A 177 17.69 -12.79 7.12
C ASP A 177 18.13 -14.05 6.38
N VAL A 178 17.28 -14.57 5.45
CA VAL A 178 17.56 -15.84 4.77
C VAL A 178 18.76 -15.74 3.84
N LYS A 179 19.65 -16.71 3.92
CA LYS A 179 20.82 -16.86 3.05
C LYS A 179 20.78 -18.25 2.41
N PHE A 180 20.73 -18.28 1.08
CA PHE A 180 20.64 -19.53 0.33
C PHE A 180 21.99 -20.19 0.05
N GLY A 181 23.10 -19.47 0.35
CA GLY A 181 24.45 -19.94 0.06
C GLY A 181 24.88 -19.69 -1.37
N LYS A 182 25.94 -20.37 -1.81
CA LYS A 182 26.52 -20.21 -3.15
C LYS A 182 26.18 -21.39 -4.04
N VAL A 183 25.98 -21.09 -5.33
CA VAL A 183 25.74 -22.09 -6.38
C VAL A 183 26.76 -21.89 -7.49
N LYS A 184 27.35 -23.00 -7.96
CA LYS A 184 28.33 -23.00 -9.04
C LYS A 184 27.62 -22.94 -10.40
N ARG A 185 28.01 -21.98 -11.23
CA ARG A 185 27.53 -21.84 -12.62
C ARG A 185 28.24 -22.80 -13.57
N GLU A 186 27.74 -22.91 -14.80
CA GLU A 186 28.33 -23.73 -15.88
C GLU A 186 29.79 -23.37 -16.16
N ASN A 187 30.14 -22.08 -16.07
CA ASN A 187 31.51 -21.59 -16.26
C ASN A 187 32.46 -21.85 -15.08
N GLY A 188 31.97 -22.51 -14.03
CA GLY A 188 32.73 -22.83 -12.83
C GLY A 188 32.75 -21.73 -11.76
N GLN A 189 32.19 -20.55 -12.02
CA GLN A 189 32.09 -19.44 -11.08
C GLN A 189 31.04 -19.75 -10.00
N GLU A 190 31.33 -19.43 -8.75
CA GLU A 190 30.39 -19.51 -7.64
C GLU A 190 29.76 -18.16 -7.37
N ASP A 191 28.43 -18.08 -7.48
CA ASP A 191 27.66 -16.89 -7.14
C ASP A 191 26.76 -17.14 -5.94
N GLU A 192 26.55 -16.10 -5.14
CA GLU A 192 25.57 -16.13 -4.05
C GLU A 192 24.17 -16.24 -4.63
N LEU A 193 23.41 -17.24 -4.15
CA LEU A 193 22.01 -17.43 -4.55
C LEU A 193 21.12 -16.47 -3.76
N THR A 194 20.26 -15.77 -4.48
CA THR A 194 19.27 -14.82 -3.93
C THR A 194 17.92 -15.04 -4.58
N ASN A 195 16.83 -14.55 -3.98
CA ASN A 195 15.51 -14.53 -4.62
C ASN A 195 15.57 -13.80 -5.98
N GLY A 196 16.33 -12.73 -6.08
CA GLY A 196 16.42 -11.90 -7.30
C GLY A 196 17.14 -12.59 -8.47
N ASN A 197 18.09 -13.52 -8.21
CA ASN A 197 18.83 -14.20 -9.26
C ASN A 197 18.45 -15.68 -9.43
N PHE A 198 17.52 -16.20 -8.63
CA PHE A 198 17.08 -17.60 -8.71
C PHE A 198 16.60 -17.98 -10.11
N ALA A 199 15.80 -17.09 -10.75
CA ALA A 199 15.31 -17.32 -12.10
C ALA A 199 16.45 -17.53 -13.11
N THR A 200 17.52 -16.73 -13.03
CA THR A 200 18.67 -16.87 -13.95
C THR A 200 19.43 -18.19 -13.78
N PHE A 201 19.43 -18.78 -12.56
CA PHE A 201 19.95 -20.12 -12.36
C PHE A 201 19.03 -21.19 -12.96
N MET A 202 17.71 -21.00 -12.86
CA MET A 202 16.72 -21.94 -13.41
C MET A 202 16.64 -21.91 -14.94
N GLU A 203 17.13 -20.86 -15.60
CA GLU A 203 17.28 -20.72 -17.05
C GLU A 203 18.57 -21.41 -17.59
N SER A 204 19.47 -21.86 -16.70
CA SER A 204 20.69 -22.56 -17.13
C SER A 204 20.37 -23.80 -17.97
N GLN A 205 21.13 -24.04 -19.03
CA GLN A 205 21.00 -25.26 -19.83
C GLN A 205 21.50 -26.49 -19.05
N ASP A 206 22.46 -26.32 -18.14
CA ASP A 206 22.96 -27.40 -17.27
C ASP A 206 21.93 -27.73 -16.18
N ARG A 207 21.41 -28.97 -16.24
CA ARG A 207 20.48 -29.49 -15.25
C ARG A 207 21.09 -29.52 -13.83
N ALA A 208 22.40 -29.73 -13.69
CA ALA A 208 23.05 -29.79 -12.37
C ALA A 208 23.02 -28.42 -11.69
N VAL A 209 23.20 -27.32 -12.45
CA VAL A 209 23.07 -25.95 -11.95
C VAL A 209 21.64 -25.67 -11.49
N ARG A 210 20.64 -25.98 -12.33
CA ARG A 210 19.22 -25.81 -11.94
C ARG A 210 18.87 -26.59 -10.66
N LYS A 211 19.29 -27.85 -10.59
CA LYS A 211 19.06 -28.70 -9.43
C LYS A 211 19.70 -28.11 -8.17
N ALA A 212 20.98 -27.71 -8.25
CA ALA A 212 21.71 -27.14 -7.12
C ALA A 212 21.04 -25.86 -6.61
N ALA A 213 20.61 -24.96 -7.51
CA ALA A 213 19.91 -23.73 -7.14
C ALA A 213 18.56 -24.02 -6.48
N PHE A 214 17.76 -24.92 -7.05
CA PHE A 214 16.49 -25.34 -6.48
C PHE A 214 16.64 -25.94 -5.07
N GLU A 215 17.55 -26.90 -4.92
CA GLU A 215 17.80 -27.55 -3.63
C GLU A 215 18.32 -26.57 -2.58
N ALA A 216 19.22 -25.64 -2.95
CA ALA A 216 19.76 -24.64 -2.05
C ALA A 216 18.67 -23.68 -1.55
N LEU A 217 17.79 -23.20 -2.43
CA LEU A 217 16.70 -22.30 -2.08
C LEU A 217 15.68 -22.99 -1.16
N TYR A 218 15.13 -24.10 -1.57
CA TYR A 218 14.08 -24.80 -0.81
C TYR A 218 14.57 -25.45 0.47
N LYS A 219 15.86 -25.80 0.56
CA LYS A 219 16.46 -26.26 1.81
C LYS A 219 16.34 -25.22 2.93
N GLN A 220 16.52 -23.94 2.61
CA GLN A 220 16.39 -22.88 3.61
C GLN A 220 14.92 -22.68 4.03
N TYR A 221 13.99 -22.63 3.09
CA TYR A 221 12.57 -22.56 3.45
C TYR A 221 12.14 -23.78 4.28
N GLY A 222 12.61 -24.99 3.93
CA GLY A 222 12.36 -26.20 4.71
C GLY A 222 12.95 -26.16 6.12
N ALA A 223 14.12 -25.55 6.29
CA ALA A 223 14.74 -25.39 7.61
C ALA A 223 13.93 -24.48 8.56
N TYR A 224 13.20 -23.51 8.01
CA TYR A 224 12.38 -22.56 8.77
C TYR A 224 10.87 -22.79 8.61
N ILE A 225 10.47 -23.97 8.13
CA ILE A 225 9.07 -24.25 7.79
C ILE A 225 8.10 -24.02 8.95
N ASN A 226 8.50 -24.31 10.18
CA ASN A 226 7.64 -24.10 11.35
C ASN A 226 7.41 -22.60 11.65
N THR A 227 8.43 -21.76 11.47
CA THR A 227 8.31 -20.30 11.64
C THR A 227 7.43 -19.69 10.55
N ILE A 228 7.66 -20.10 9.30
CA ILE A 228 6.86 -19.67 8.15
C ILE A 228 5.40 -20.10 8.31
N ALA A 229 5.17 -21.34 8.70
CA ALA A 229 3.83 -21.87 8.95
C ALA A 229 3.12 -21.14 10.09
N ALA A 230 3.82 -20.77 11.16
CA ALA A 230 3.24 -20.00 12.26
C ALA A 230 2.83 -18.58 11.83
N ALA A 231 3.66 -17.89 11.03
CA ALA A 231 3.33 -16.59 10.47
C ALA A 231 2.12 -16.69 9.53
N PHE A 232 2.14 -17.64 8.60
CA PHE A 232 1.03 -17.89 7.67
C PHE A 232 -0.29 -18.23 8.41
N TYR A 233 -0.20 -19.03 9.47
CA TYR A 233 -1.38 -19.36 10.30
C TYR A 233 -1.94 -18.11 11.00
N GLY A 234 -1.10 -17.15 11.35
CA GLY A 234 -1.53 -15.83 11.83
C GLY A 234 -2.44 -15.12 10.82
N ASN A 235 -2.00 -15.07 9.54
CA ASN A 235 -2.81 -14.49 8.45
C ASN A 235 -4.11 -15.23 8.21
N VAL A 236 -4.08 -16.58 8.24
CA VAL A 236 -5.32 -17.40 8.09
C VAL A 236 -6.31 -17.09 9.20
N LYS A 237 -5.85 -17.03 10.46
CA LYS A 237 -6.74 -16.66 11.58
C LYS A 237 -7.35 -15.28 11.39
N GLN A 238 -6.56 -14.31 10.99
CA GLN A 238 -7.04 -12.97 10.72
C GLN A 238 -8.14 -12.99 9.65
N ALA A 239 -7.89 -13.62 8.49
CA ALA A 239 -8.88 -13.73 7.41
C ALA A 239 -10.16 -14.49 7.80
N MET A 240 -10.15 -15.24 8.90
CA MET A 240 -11.36 -15.89 9.44
C MET A 240 -12.18 -14.99 10.38
N PHE A 241 -11.61 -13.86 10.82
CA PHE A 241 -12.27 -12.90 11.70
C PHE A 241 -12.78 -11.66 10.96
N TYR A 242 -12.35 -11.46 9.74
CA TYR A 242 -12.81 -10.40 8.83
C TYR A 242 -13.78 -10.98 7.79
#